data_ae4eccfd039174abed6faf27d8199fde
#
_entry.id   ae4eccfd039174abed6faf27d8199fde
#
_cell.length_a   1.000
_cell.length_b   1.000
_cell.length_c   1.000
_cell.angle_alpha   90.00
_cell.angle_beta   90.00
_cell.angle_gamma   90.00
#
_symmetry.space_group_name_H-M   'P 1'
#
loop_
_entity.id
_entity.type
_entity.pdbx_description
1 polymer ?
#
loop_
_entity_poly.entity_id
_entity_poly.type
_entity_poly.pdbx_seq_one_letter_code
_entity_poly.pdbx_strand_id
1 'polypeptide(L)' 'MILRTGTKSEQVKKLQEALADLGYHPGPIDGHFGSLTEDAVEAFQKKSKLYTDGVVGPSTARSLNKALGNPALRLELEP' A
#
# COMPACT_ATOMS: atom_id res chain seq x y z
N MET A 1 -12.12 -2.81 4.35
CA MET A 1 -10.89 -3.55 4.66
C MET A 1 -9.74 -2.57 4.86
N ILE A 2 -8.91 -2.83 5.85
CA ILE A 2 -7.77 -1.98 6.19
C ILE A 2 -6.53 -2.84 6.26
N LEU A 3 -5.42 -2.37 5.68
CA LEU A 3 -4.13 -3.06 5.75
C LEU A 3 -3.21 -2.25 6.64
N ARG A 4 -2.57 -2.93 7.58
CA ARG A 4 -1.65 -2.30 8.52
C ARG A 4 -0.66 -3.34 9.05
N THR A 5 0.32 -2.88 9.82
CA THR A 5 1.34 -3.77 10.40
C THR A 5 0.69 -4.97 11.08
N GLY A 6 1.15 -6.14 10.73
CA GLY A 6 0.63 -7.39 11.26
C GLY A 6 -0.31 -8.11 10.32
N THR A 7 -0.82 -7.43 9.29
CA THR A 7 -1.71 -8.06 8.33
C THR A 7 -0.92 -8.99 7.40
N LYS A 8 -1.48 -10.16 7.14
CA LYS A 8 -0.93 -11.12 6.18
C LYS A 8 -2.04 -11.46 5.21
N SER A 9 -1.85 -11.17 3.93
CA SER A 9 -2.88 -11.47 2.94
C SER A 9 -2.36 -11.21 1.54
N GLU A 10 -3.14 -11.67 0.54
CA GLU A 10 -2.86 -11.37 -0.86
C GLU A 10 -2.97 -9.88 -1.15
N GLN A 11 -3.85 -9.18 -0.41
CA GLN A 11 -3.99 -7.74 -0.59
C GLN A 11 -2.70 -7.02 -0.15
N VAL A 12 -2.05 -7.51 0.91
CA VAL A 12 -0.77 -6.93 1.33
C VAL A 12 0.28 -7.16 0.25
N LYS A 13 0.28 -8.34 -0.37
CA LYS A 13 1.22 -8.62 -1.45
C LYS A 13 1.00 -7.65 -2.62
N LYS A 14 -0.25 -7.41 -2.99
CA LYS A 14 -0.57 -6.45 -4.04
C LYS A 14 -0.14 -5.03 -3.66
N LEU A 15 -0.33 -4.68 -2.39
CA LEU A 15 0.13 -3.39 -1.87
C LEU A 15 1.64 -3.25 -2.03
N GLN A 16 2.38 -4.29 -1.66
CA GLN A 16 3.84 -4.27 -1.78
C GLN A 16 4.27 -4.13 -3.23
N GLU A 17 3.62 -4.85 -4.14
CA GLU A 17 3.89 -4.73 -5.57
C GLU A 17 3.61 -3.31 -6.06
N ALA A 18 2.50 -2.73 -5.62
CA ALA A 18 2.12 -1.38 -6.00
C ALA A 18 3.16 -0.36 -5.53
N LEU A 19 3.58 -0.47 -4.27
CA LEU A 19 4.57 0.44 -3.72
C LEU A 19 5.89 0.32 -4.46
N ALA A 20 6.32 -0.90 -4.75
CA ALA A 20 7.55 -1.13 -5.50
C ALA A 20 7.47 -0.54 -6.91
N ASP A 21 6.32 -0.71 -7.56
CA ASP A 21 6.11 -0.19 -8.91
C ASP A 21 6.18 1.34 -8.93
N LEU A 22 5.76 1.97 -7.83
CA LEU A 22 5.80 3.43 -7.71
C LEU A 22 7.14 3.96 -7.22
N GLY A 23 8.11 3.08 -6.99
CA GLY A 23 9.45 3.50 -6.59
C GLY A 23 9.70 3.53 -5.09
N TYR A 24 8.76 3.06 -4.30
CA TYR A 24 8.94 2.94 -2.85
C TYR A 24 9.53 1.56 -2.54
N HIS A 25 10.09 1.41 -1.35
CA HIS A 25 10.77 0.17 -0.97
C HIS A 25 10.02 -0.50 0.17
N PRO A 26 9.03 -1.35 -0.13
CA PRO A 26 8.20 -1.95 0.91
C PRO A 26 8.82 -3.19 1.57
N GLY A 27 10.05 -3.52 1.22
CA GLY A 27 10.66 -4.77 1.66
C GLY A 27 10.27 -5.92 0.76
N PRO A 28 10.44 -7.17 1.23
CA PRO A 28 10.08 -8.35 0.43
C PRO A 28 8.60 -8.35 0.04
N ILE A 29 8.31 -8.79 -1.15
CA ILE A 29 6.92 -8.89 -1.62
C ILE A 29 6.42 -10.27 -1.21
N ASP A 30 6.03 -10.37 0.05
CA ASP A 30 5.71 -11.64 0.70
C ASP A 30 4.32 -11.68 1.32
N GLY A 31 3.54 -10.61 1.21
CA GLY A 31 2.21 -10.56 1.78
C GLY A 31 2.17 -10.29 3.28
N HIS A 32 3.32 -10.00 3.89
CA HIS A 32 3.42 -9.68 5.32
C HIS A 32 3.67 -8.19 5.50
N PHE A 33 2.76 -7.51 6.13
CA PHE A 33 2.86 -6.07 6.37
C PHE A 33 3.74 -5.85 7.61
N GLY A 34 5.02 -5.62 7.36
CA GLY A 34 5.98 -5.35 8.43
C GLY A 34 6.40 -3.88 8.44
N SER A 35 7.48 -3.59 9.18
CA SER A 35 7.93 -2.20 9.35
C SER A 35 8.37 -1.56 8.04
N LEU A 36 9.01 -2.33 7.14
CA LEU A 36 9.44 -1.76 5.86
C LEU A 36 8.24 -1.41 4.98
N THR A 37 7.21 -2.25 5.00
CA THR A 37 5.98 -1.94 4.26
C THR A 37 5.31 -0.71 4.85
N GLU A 38 5.26 -0.62 6.18
CA GLU A 38 4.69 0.53 6.86
C GLU A 38 5.42 1.82 6.47
N ASP A 39 6.75 1.78 6.49
CA ASP A 39 7.56 2.95 6.11
C ASP A 39 7.26 3.39 4.68
N ALA A 40 7.12 2.43 3.77
CA ALA A 40 6.81 2.72 2.39
C ALA A 40 5.43 3.33 2.23
N VAL A 41 4.45 2.82 3.00
CA VAL A 41 3.10 3.39 2.99
C VAL A 41 3.13 4.83 3.49
N GLU A 42 3.85 5.08 4.57
CA GLU A 42 3.96 6.42 5.12
C GLU A 42 4.61 7.38 4.11
N ALA A 43 5.68 6.93 3.44
CA ALA A 43 6.34 7.75 2.43
C ALA A 43 5.37 8.11 1.29
N PHE A 44 4.58 7.15 0.85
CA PHE A 44 3.59 7.39 -0.19
C PHE A 44 2.50 8.37 0.30
N GLN A 45 2.01 8.16 1.52
CA GLN A 45 0.97 9.01 2.08
C GLN A 45 1.46 10.45 2.19
N LYS A 46 2.67 10.64 2.68
CA LYS A 46 3.26 11.97 2.82
C LYS A 46 3.40 12.65 1.46
N LYS A 47 3.90 11.93 0.48
CA LYS A 47 4.07 12.46 -0.87
C LYS A 47 2.74 12.81 -1.50
N SER A 48 1.71 12.05 -1.20
CA SER A 48 0.37 12.26 -1.75
C SER A 48 -0.47 13.21 -0.91
N LYS A 49 0.11 13.78 0.14
CA LYS A 49 -0.58 14.72 1.04
C LYS A 49 -1.78 14.10 1.72
N LEU A 50 -1.66 12.81 2.03
CA LEU A 50 -2.67 12.09 2.80
C LEU A 50 -2.27 12.11 4.27
N TYR A 51 -3.24 11.76 5.14
CA TYR A 51 -2.94 11.56 6.55
C TYR A 51 -1.92 10.43 6.66
N THR A 52 -0.76 10.71 7.27
CA THR A 52 0.35 9.76 7.30
C THR A 52 0.28 8.94 8.58
N ASP A 53 -0.42 7.82 8.51
CA ASP A 53 -0.61 6.92 9.65
C ASP A 53 -0.07 5.50 9.42
N GLY A 54 0.47 5.23 8.22
CA GLY A 54 1.00 3.91 7.90
C GLY A 54 -0.07 2.85 7.69
N VAL A 55 -1.34 3.26 7.63
CA VAL A 55 -2.47 2.36 7.47
C VAL A 55 -3.10 2.58 6.10
N VAL A 56 -3.35 1.48 5.38
CA VAL A 56 -3.97 1.57 4.06
C VAL A 56 -5.48 1.36 4.20
N GLY A 57 -6.21 2.47 4.23
CA GLY A 57 -7.66 2.46 4.18
C GLY A 57 -8.13 2.86 2.78
N PRO A 58 -9.43 3.14 2.63
CA PRO A 58 -9.98 3.48 1.30
C PRO A 58 -9.31 4.68 0.62
N SER A 59 -8.99 5.73 1.37
CA SER A 59 -8.35 6.91 0.78
C SER A 59 -6.98 6.60 0.22
N THR A 60 -6.16 5.88 1.00
CA THR A 60 -4.82 5.50 0.56
C THR A 60 -4.90 4.53 -0.62
N ALA A 61 -5.81 3.57 -0.55
CA ALA A 61 -5.98 2.61 -1.65
C ALA A 61 -6.38 3.31 -2.95
N ARG A 62 -7.31 4.26 -2.88
CA ARG A 62 -7.73 5.01 -4.06
C ARG A 62 -6.56 5.80 -4.66
N SER A 63 -5.77 6.44 -3.80
CA SER A 63 -4.62 7.21 -4.26
C SER A 63 -3.56 6.31 -4.90
N LEU A 64 -3.34 5.14 -4.32
CA LEU A 64 -2.41 4.16 -4.90
C LEU A 64 -2.89 3.70 -6.28
N ASN A 65 -4.17 3.34 -6.38
CA ASN A 65 -4.72 2.89 -7.65
C ASN A 65 -4.63 3.96 -8.72
N LYS A 66 -4.90 5.20 -8.34
CA LYS A 66 -4.79 6.33 -9.26
C LYS A 66 -3.36 6.54 -9.73
N ALA A 67 -2.40 6.44 -8.80
CA ALA A 67 -0.99 6.65 -9.14
C ALA A 67 -0.46 5.53 -10.03
N LEU A 68 -0.93 4.30 -9.82
CA LEU A 68 -0.48 3.16 -10.61
C LEU A 68 -0.96 3.23 -12.06
N GLY A 69 -2.23 3.55 -12.25
CA GLY A 69 -2.83 3.49 -13.56
C GLY A 69 -2.84 2.09 -14.17
N ASN A 70 -2.46 1.07 -13.39
CA ASN A 70 -2.36 -0.31 -13.86
C ASN A 70 -3.40 -1.18 -13.16
N PRO A 71 -4.46 -1.61 -13.89
CA PRO A 71 -5.53 -2.39 -13.26
C PRO A 71 -5.06 -3.74 -12.70
N ALA A 72 -3.94 -4.28 -13.21
CA ALA A 72 -3.43 -5.56 -12.71
C ALA A 72 -2.93 -5.47 -11.27
N LEU A 73 -2.51 -4.28 -10.84
CA LEU A 73 -2.01 -4.06 -9.48
C LEU A 73 -3.01 -3.31 -8.62
N ARG A 74 -4.20 -3.11 -9.12
CA ARG A 74 -5.21 -2.35 -8.40
C ARG A 74 -5.62 -3.04 -7.11
N LEU A 75 -5.61 -2.26 -6.02
CA LEU A 75 -6.08 -2.74 -4.73
C LEU A 75 -7.60 -2.67 -4.68
N GLU A 76 -8.22 -3.75 -4.24
CA GLU A 76 -9.67 -3.82 -4.14
C GLU A 76 -10.04 -3.86 -2.66
N LEU A 77 -9.99 -2.69 -2.03
CA LEU A 77 -10.35 -2.54 -0.62
C LEU A 77 -11.77 -1.99 -0.47
N GLU A 78 -12.62 -2.30 -1.42
CA GLU A 78 -14.00 -1.87 -1.39
C GLU A 78 -14.75 -2.54 -0.25
N PRO A 79 -15.59 -1.78 0.46
CA PRO A 79 -16.46 -2.37 1.48
C PRO A 79 -17.52 -3.22 0.82
#